data_d971ed21f8f702b06471f67f5ab85ea6
#
_entry.id   d971ed21f8f702b06471f67f5ab85ea6
#
_cell.length_a   1.000
_cell.length_b   1.000
_cell.length_c   1.000
_cell.angle_alpha   90.00
_cell.angle_beta   90.00
_cell.angle_gamma   90.00
#
_symmetry.space_group_name_H-M   'P 1'
#
loop_
_entity.id
_entity.type
_entity.pdbx_description
1 polymer ?
#
loop_
_entity_poly.entity_id
_entity_poly.type
_entity_poly.pdbx_seq_one_letter_code
_entity_poly.pdbx_strand_id
1 'polypeptide(L)'
;MEGLCRLLANSDLDLLLVDHDRVEPHNLRRQNFFEGDVGKFKSQALAERMARQYGRPVGYSVYPYDRDLLNEATGIGMRQMTGIIIGCVDRASARQSIADGIQLGDWWLDAGNGYQAGQVLLGNTKSVDGLEESFDEVGHTVDHLPLPSLQLPSLLQESTKPVTRELDCAEAVEEEEQSPTINQMMATLVLEFMYRLLKGTLTWMGTYIDLEAGALSTVPAEPETVARMFGLKVATLKATLACSRGIYMGRRR
;
A
#
# COMPACT_ATOMS: atom_id res chain seq x y z
N MET A 1 -1.98 2.01 11.70
CA MET A 1 -1.16 1.02 12.46
C MET A 1 -1.96 0.20 13.45
N GLU A 2 -2.74 0.77 14.36
CA GLU A 2 -3.52 -0.01 15.34
C GLU A 2 -4.38 -1.09 14.71
N GLY A 3 -5.11 -0.76 13.65
CA GLY A 3 -5.92 -1.73 12.91
C GLY A 3 -5.10 -2.90 12.34
N LEU A 4 -3.89 -2.65 11.84
CA LEU A 4 -2.99 -3.73 11.37
C LEU A 4 -2.55 -4.62 12.55
N CYS A 5 -2.17 -4.04 13.68
CA CYS A 5 -1.80 -4.83 14.87
C CYS A 5 -2.95 -5.73 15.33
N ARG A 6 -4.20 -5.24 15.29
CA ARG A 6 -5.39 -6.05 15.62
C ARG A 6 -5.66 -7.12 14.55
N LEU A 7 -5.58 -6.77 13.28
CA LEU A 7 -5.79 -7.70 12.17
C LEU A 7 -4.79 -8.86 12.21
N LEU A 8 -3.55 -8.56 12.58
CA LEU A 8 -2.44 -9.51 12.61
C LEU A 8 -2.17 -10.11 14.00
N ALA A 9 -3.07 -9.94 14.97
CA ALA A 9 -2.86 -10.36 16.36
C ALA A 9 -2.53 -11.85 16.52
N ASN A 10 -3.07 -12.70 15.63
CA ASN A 10 -2.87 -14.14 15.64
C ASN A 10 -2.07 -14.63 14.41
N SER A 11 -1.21 -13.79 13.87
CA SER A 11 -0.37 -14.13 12.71
C SER A 11 1.11 -14.03 13.06
N ASP A 12 1.92 -14.82 12.38
CA ASP A 12 3.39 -14.81 12.49
C ASP A 12 4.03 -13.77 11.54
N LEU A 13 3.22 -12.87 10.95
CA LEU A 13 3.71 -11.83 10.06
C LEU A 13 4.40 -10.74 10.86
N ASP A 14 5.62 -10.40 10.47
CA ASP A 14 6.35 -9.26 11.04
C ASP A 14 5.82 -7.93 10.51
N LEU A 15 5.92 -6.89 11.31
CA LEU A 15 5.63 -5.52 10.93
C LEU A 15 6.90 -4.69 10.93
N LEU A 16 7.18 -4.01 9.82
CA LEU A 16 8.27 -3.06 9.67
C LEU A 16 7.71 -1.70 9.23
N LEU A 17 8.03 -0.66 9.97
CA LEU A 17 7.70 0.73 9.63
C LEU A 17 8.93 1.41 9.03
N VAL A 18 8.77 2.02 7.86
CA VAL A 18 9.84 2.74 7.17
C VAL A 18 9.40 4.17 6.97
N ASP A 19 10.04 5.11 7.65
CA ASP A 19 9.80 6.54 7.53
C ASP A 19 10.99 7.30 8.12
N HIS A 20 11.59 8.20 7.34
CA HIS A 20 12.73 9.01 7.75
C HIS A 20 12.35 10.37 8.32
N ASP A 21 11.07 10.74 8.26
CA ASP A 21 10.58 11.99 8.78
C ASP A 21 10.54 12.00 10.32
N ARG A 22 10.63 13.22 10.86
CA ARG A 22 10.41 13.45 12.29
C ARG A 22 8.99 13.97 12.55
N VAL A 23 8.52 13.71 13.75
CA VAL A 23 7.25 14.26 14.23
C VAL A 23 7.45 15.76 14.50
N GLU A 24 6.61 16.56 13.85
CA GLU A 24 6.56 18.01 14.00
C GLU A 24 5.24 18.45 14.66
N PRO A 25 5.18 19.63 15.28
CA PRO A 25 3.96 20.10 15.98
C PRO A 25 2.71 20.10 15.10
N HIS A 26 2.81 20.44 13.81
CA HIS A 26 1.68 20.42 12.88
C HIS A 26 1.12 19.01 12.62
N ASN A 27 1.94 17.96 12.79
CA ASN A 27 1.47 16.58 12.62
C ASN A 27 0.46 16.15 13.68
N LEU A 28 0.49 16.76 14.87
CA LEU A 28 -0.42 16.42 15.99
C LEU A 28 -1.90 16.66 15.67
N ARG A 29 -2.20 17.55 14.72
CA ARG A 29 -3.57 17.88 14.33
C ARG A 29 -4.23 16.84 13.44
N ARG A 30 -3.45 16.12 12.63
CA ARG A 30 -3.95 15.23 11.56
C ARG A 30 -3.40 13.82 11.56
N GLN A 31 -2.39 13.56 12.36
CA GLN A 31 -1.75 12.27 12.49
C GLN A 31 -1.80 11.81 13.94
N ASN A 32 -1.72 10.51 14.16
CA ASN A 32 -1.80 9.93 15.50
C ASN A 32 -0.47 10.02 16.24
N PHE A 33 -0.01 11.25 16.50
CA PHE A 33 1.15 11.57 17.32
C PHE A 33 0.74 12.45 18.51
N PHE A 34 1.57 12.47 19.54
CA PHE A 34 1.35 13.22 20.77
C PHE A 34 2.53 14.16 21.03
N GLU A 35 2.37 15.13 21.92
CA GLU A 35 3.39 16.10 22.27
C GLU A 35 4.75 15.45 22.65
N GLY A 36 4.71 14.34 23.38
CA GLY A 36 5.90 13.57 23.75
C GLY A 36 6.62 12.85 22.59
N ASP A 37 6.04 12.87 21.39
CA ASP A 37 6.64 12.29 20.18
C ASP A 37 7.36 13.34 19.33
N VAL A 38 7.14 14.64 19.56
CA VAL A 38 7.76 15.72 18.78
C VAL A 38 9.28 15.59 18.80
N GLY A 39 9.89 15.65 17.60
CA GLY A 39 11.32 15.46 17.38
C GLY A 39 11.78 14.02 17.19
N LYS A 40 11.00 13.00 17.58
CA LYS A 40 11.31 11.59 17.27
C LYS A 40 11.05 11.28 15.81
N PHE A 41 11.70 10.24 15.28
CA PHE A 41 11.31 9.72 13.97
C PHE A 41 9.89 9.15 14.01
N LYS A 42 9.10 9.40 12.95
CA LYS A 42 7.71 8.95 12.86
C LYS A 42 7.60 7.43 12.96
N SER A 43 8.45 6.70 12.21
CA SER A 43 8.52 5.23 12.25
C SER A 43 8.83 4.72 13.65
N GLN A 44 9.82 5.30 14.33
CA GLN A 44 10.21 4.92 15.69
C GLN A 44 9.07 5.14 16.70
N ALA A 45 8.49 6.35 16.72
CA ALA A 45 7.45 6.71 17.67
C ALA A 45 6.24 5.77 17.57
N LEU A 46 5.83 5.43 16.34
CA LEU A 46 4.74 4.49 16.12
C LEU A 46 5.12 3.06 16.46
N ALA A 47 6.29 2.57 16.05
CA ALA A 47 6.73 1.20 16.31
C ALA A 47 6.82 0.91 17.81
N GLU A 48 7.48 1.78 18.58
CA GLU A 48 7.61 1.63 20.03
C GLU A 48 6.25 1.66 20.75
N ARG A 49 5.33 2.51 20.28
CA ARG A 49 3.98 2.59 20.84
C ARG A 49 3.18 1.33 20.55
N MET A 50 3.17 0.88 19.30
CA MET A 50 2.44 -0.32 18.89
C MET A 50 2.98 -1.57 19.57
N ALA A 51 4.31 -1.70 19.69
CA ALA A 51 4.93 -2.82 20.36
C ALA A 51 4.49 -2.90 21.83
N ARG A 52 4.47 -1.78 22.54
CA ARG A 52 4.01 -1.72 23.94
C ARG A 52 2.51 -2.00 24.09
N GLN A 53 1.70 -1.42 23.18
CA GLN A 53 0.24 -1.53 23.28
C GLN A 53 -0.29 -2.92 22.94
N TYR A 54 0.34 -3.58 21.96
CA TYR A 54 -0.14 -4.87 21.43
C TYR A 54 0.73 -6.06 21.82
N GLY A 55 1.81 -5.84 22.60
CA GLY A 55 2.66 -6.92 23.09
C GLY A 55 3.36 -7.72 21.98
N ARG A 56 3.60 -7.11 20.82
CA ARG A 56 4.28 -7.75 19.68
C ARG A 56 5.45 -6.92 19.17
N PRO A 57 6.52 -7.55 18.65
CA PRO A 57 7.60 -6.81 18.00
C PRO A 57 7.08 -6.02 16.79
N VAL A 58 7.52 -4.77 16.67
CA VAL A 58 7.34 -3.93 15.49
C VAL A 58 8.68 -3.31 15.17
N GLY A 59 9.26 -3.70 14.03
CA GLY A 59 10.50 -3.12 13.53
C GLY A 59 10.29 -1.72 12.98
N TYR A 60 11.37 -0.92 12.92
CA TYR A 60 11.33 0.36 12.23
C TYR A 60 12.66 0.67 11.53
N SER A 61 12.58 1.45 10.46
CA SER A 61 13.72 2.08 9.78
C SER A 61 13.51 3.59 9.76
N VAL A 62 14.58 4.33 10.05
CA VAL A 62 14.62 5.80 10.00
C VAL A 62 15.27 6.30 8.70
N TYR A 63 15.50 5.42 7.77
CA TYR A 63 16.01 5.71 6.43
C TYR A 63 14.87 5.66 5.41
N PRO A 64 15.01 6.30 4.24
CA PRO A 64 14.10 6.11 3.12
C PRO A 64 13.96 4.63 2.77
N TYR A 65 12.84 4.27 2.15
CA TYR A 65 12.65 2.91 1.66
C TYR A 65 13.69 2.57 0.60
N ASP A 66 14.47 1.56 0.89
CA ASP A 66 15.44 0.93 0.00
C ASP A 66 15.39 -0.58 0.24
N ARG A 67 15.03 -1.33 -0.78
CA ARG A 67 14.84 -2.79 -0.67
C ARG A 67 16.13 -3.52 -0.37
N ASP A 68 17.22 -3.12 -1.01
CA ASP A 68 18.51 -3.80 -0.85
C ASP A 68 19.08 -3.54 0.54
N LEU A 69 19.00 -2.29 1.00
CA LEU A 69 19.40 -1.92 2.36
C LEU A 69 18.60 -2.69 3.41
N LEU A 70 17.29 -2.86 3.21
CA LEU A 70 16.44 -3.62 4.14
C LEU A 70 16.81 -5.11 4.16
N ASN A 71 17.10 -5.70 3.00
CA ASN A 71 17.55 -7.09 2.91
C ASN A 71 18.88 -7.30 3.62
N GLU A 72 19.82 -6.38 3.46
CA GLU A 72 21.12 -6.40 4.16
C GLU A 72 20.98 -6.24 5.67
N ALA A 73 20.21 -5.24 6.11
CA ALA A 73 20.04 -4.91 7.52
C ALA A 73 19.34 -6.01 8.33
N THR A 74 18.44 -6.77 7.70
CA THR A 74 17.75 -7.88 8.37
C THR A 74 18.55 -9.16 8.43
N GLY A 75 19.71 -9.22 7.76
CA GLY A 75 20.58 -10.41 7.76
C GLY A 75 19.94 -11.66 7.14
N ILE A 76 18.84 -11.48 6.39
CA ILE A 76 18.07 -12.59 5.80
C ILE A 76 18.82 -13.24 4.62
N GLY A 77 20.02 -12.75 4.28
CA GLY A 77 20.91 -13.34 3.28
C GLY A 77 20.24 -13.51 1.92
N MET A 78 20.39 -14.71 1.28
CA MET A 78 19.74 -15.01 0.00
C MET A 78 18.22 -15.30 0.10
N ARG A 79 17.64 -15.33 1.29
CA ARG A 79 16.18 -15.41 1.44
C ARG A 79 15.60 -14.01 1.28
N GLN A 80 15.07 -13.75 0.12
CA GLN A 80 14.34 -12.53 -0.16
C GLN A 80 13.17 -12.39 0.82
N MET A 81 13.06 -11.24 1.49
CA MET A 81 11.85 -10.89 2.22
C MET A 81 10.71 -10.79 1.20
N THR A 82 9.72 -11.64 1.31
CA THR A 82 8.48 -11.53 0.56
C THR A 82 7.38 -11.04 1.48
N GLY A 83 6.51 -10.18 1.00
CA GLY A 83 5.46 -9.65 1.84
C GLY A 83 4.55 -8.65 1.14
N ILE A 84 3.86 -7.87 1.97
CA ILE A 84 2.96 -6.83 1.50
C ILE A 84 3.56 -5.47 1.85
N ILE A 85 3.87 -4.69 0.84
CA ILE A 85 4.35 -3.32 0.98
C ILE A 85 3.14 -2.39 0.93
N ILE A 86 2.89 -1.68 2.01
CA ILE A 86 1.83 -0.67 2.10
C ILE A 86 2.49 0.70 1.92
N GLY A 87 2.36 1.28 0.72
CA GLY A 87 2.84 2.61 0.38
C GLY A 87 1.82 3.67 0.76
N CYS A 88 2.15 4.52 1.74
CA CYS A 88 1.36 5.68 2.15
C CYS A 88 2.20 6.94 1.95
N VAL A 89 2.76 7.10 0.75
CA VAL A 89 3.71 8.16 0.41
C VAL A 89 3.08 9.15 -0.56
N ASP A 90 3.46 10.42 -0.45
CA ASP A 90 2.95 11.52 -1.26
C ASP A 90 3.80 11.78 -2.52
N ARG A 91 5.11 11.45 -2.48
CA ARG A 91 6.05 11.72 -3.58
C ARG A 91 6.08 10.62 -4.61
N ALA A 92 6.10 11.00 -5.89
CA ALA A 92 6.25 10.07 -7.01
C ALA A 92 7.58 9.30 -6.93
N SER A 93 8.67 9.95 -6.52
CA SER A 93 9.98 9.31 -6.32
C SER A 93 9.96 8.19 -5.26
N ALA A 94 9.22 8.37 -4.17
CA ALA A 94 9.07 7.32 -3.17
C ALA A 94 8.24 6.13 -3.71
N ARG A 95 7.19 6.40 -4.49
CA ARG A 95 6.43 5.35 -5.20
C ARG A 95 7.28 4.62 -6.22
N GLN A 96 8.16 5.35 -6.93
CA GLN A 96 9.11 4.73 -7.87
C GLN A 96 10.04 3.75 -7.14
N SER A 97 10.60 4.14 -6.00
CA SER A 97 11.45 3.24 -5.19
C SER A 97 10.71 1.98 -4.74
N ILE A 98 9.42 2.10 -4.39
CA ILE A 98 8.59 0.94 -4.06
C ILE A 98 8.40 0.06 -5.30
N ALA A 99 7.98 0.65 -6.44
CA ALA A 99 7.73 -0.07 -7.69
C ALA A 99 8.98 -0.85 -8.17
N ASP A 100 10.15 -0.21 -8.10
CA ASP A 100 11.43 -0.83 -8.48
C ASP A 100 11.80 -1.96 -7.51
N GLY A 101 11.52 -1.78 -6.22
CA GLY A 101 11.82 -2.74 -5.17
C GLY A 101 10.89 -3.97 -5.12
N ILE A 102 9.75 -3.99 -5.80
CA ILE A 102 8.85 -5.16 -5.83
C ILE A 102 9.55 -6.36 -6.45
N GLN A 103 9.46 -7.51 -5.80
CA GLN A 103 10.02 -8.79 -6.23
C GLN A 103 8.91 -9.83 -6.39
N LEU A 104 9.25 -10.98 -6.97
CA LEU A 104 8.32 -12.09 -7.11
C LEU A 104 7.79 -12.54 -5.74
N GLY A 105 6.48 -12.56 -5.60
CA GLY A 105 5.79 -12.91 -4.34
C GLY A 105 5.45 -11.69 -3.45
N ASP A 106 5.90 -10.48 -3.80
CA ASP A 106 5.47 -9.27 -3.10
C ASP A 106 4.14 -8.76 -3.63
N TRP A 107 3.36 -8.16 -2.74
CA TRP A 107 2.21 -7.33 -3.07
C TRP A 107 2.50 -5.87 -2.73
N TRP A 108 2.11 -4.96 -3.60
CA TRP A 108 2.13 -3.53 -3.30
C TRP A 108 0.70 -2.99 -3.23
N LEU A 109 0.38 -2.43 -2.07
CA LEU A 109 -0.82 -1.67 -1.83
C LEU A 109 -0.42 -0.20 -1.71
N ASP A 110 -0.84 0.64 -2.68
CA ASP A 110 -0.63 2.09 -2.65
C ASP A 110 -1.88 2.79 -2.14
N ALA A 111 -1.71 3.69 -1.19
CA ALA A 111 -2.76 4.54 -0.67
C ALA A 111 -2.34 6.01 -0.81
N GLY A 112 -3.05 6.74 -1.65
CA GLY A 112 -2.81 8.16 -1.89
C GLY A 112 -4.08 8.97 -1.75
N ASN A 113 -3.98 10.16 -1.17
CA ASN A 113 -5.11 11.06 -1.04
C ASN A 113 -4.71 12.53 -1.17
N GLY A 114 -5.66 13.35 -1.63
CA GLY A 114 -5.68 14.80 -1.54
C GLY A 114 -6.55 15.27 -0.36
N TYR A 115 -7.21 16.41 -0.53
CA TYR A 115 -7.99 17.04 0.53
C TYR A 115 -9.21 16.19 0.96
N GLN A 116 -10.06 15.79 0.03
CA GLN A 116 -11.29 15.02 0.30
C GLN A 116 -11.45 13.79 -0.59
N ALA A 117 -10.50 13.51 -1.46
CA ALA A 117 -10.54 12.37 -2.37
C ALA A 117 -9.27 11.52 -2.24
N GLY A 118 -9.35 10.25 -2.59
CA GLY A 118 -8.21 9.36 -2.53
C GLY A 118 -8.43 8.05 -3.29
N GLN A 119 -7.35 7.28 -3.41
CA GLN A 119 -7.38 5.95 -4.00
C GLN A 119 -6.56 4.94 -3.19
N VAL A 120 -6.99 3.71 -3.21
CA VAL A 120 -6.21 2.54 -2.76
C VAL A 120 -6.14 1.57 -3.93
N LEU A 121 -4.93 1.19 -4.34
CA LEU A 121 -4.67 0.27 -5.44
C LEU A 121 -3.79 -0.88 -4.96
N LEU A 122 -4.06 -2.10 -5.42
CA LEU A 122 -3.35 -3.30 -5.02
C LEU A 122 -2.94 -4.12 -6.24
N GLY A 123 -1.69 -4.59 -6.26
CA GLY A 123 -1.20 -5.48 -7.30
C GLY A 123 0.17 -6.07 -6.97
N ASN A 124 0.64 -7.01 -7.79
CA ASN A 124 1.89 -7.74 -7.58
C ASN A 124 2.69 -8.00 -8.87
N THR A 125 2.21 -7.54 -10.03
CA THR A 125 2.79 -7.85 -11.34
C THR A 125 3.23 -6.59 -12.07
N LYS A 126 4.53 -6.53 -12.43
CA LYS A 126 5.20 -5.36 -13.02
C LYS A 126 4.92 -5.15 -14.51
N SER A 127 4.50 -6.18 -15.23
CA SER A 127 4.31 -6.12 -16.70
C SER A 127 2.99 -6.74 -17.10
N VAL A 128 2.50 -6.32 -18.25
CA VAL A 128 1.26 -6.86 -18.85
C VAL A 128 1.43 -8.34 -19.22
N ASP A 129 2.62 -8.76 -19.66
CA ASP A 129 2.90 -10.16 -19.99
C ASP A 129 2.80 -11.09 -18.77
N GLY A 130 3.10 -10.56 -17.57
CA GLY A 130 2.99 -11.31 -16.33
C GLY A 130 1.56 -11.51 -15.83
N LEU A 131 0.55 -11.02 -16.57
CA LEU A 131 -0.86 -11.18 -16.24
C LEU A 131 -1.49 -12.44 -16.87
N GLU A 132 -0.75 -13.20 -17.66
CA GLU A 132 -1.23 -14.48 -18.20
C GLU A 132 -1.58 -15.45 -17.05
N GLU A 133 -2.70 -16.16 -17.20
CA GLU A 133 -3.20 -17.11 -16.21
C GLU A 133 -3.37 -16.58 -14.78
N SER A 134 -3.64 -15.25 -14.66
CA SER A 134 -3.79 -14.55 -13.36
C SER A 134 -5.02 -14.98 -12.57
N PHE A 135 -5.98 -15.62 -13.22
CA PHE A 135 -7.25 -16.03 -12.61
C PHE A 135 -7.49 -17.52 -12.83
N ASP A 136 -8.21 -18.15 -11.91
CA ASP A 136 -8.73 -19.49 -12.13
C ASP A 136 -9.76 -19.52 -13.30
N GLU A 137 -10.20 -20.70 -13.72
CA GLU A 137 -11.14 -20.87 -14.82
C GLU A 137 -12.45 -20.13 -14.60
N VAL A 138 -12.87 -20.06 -13.36
CA VAL A 138 -14.12 -19.39 -12.96
C VAL A 138 -13.92 -17.88 -12.80
N GLY A 139 -12.67 -17.44 -12.60
CA GLY A 139 -12.32 -16.03 -12.35
C GLY A 139 -12.48 -15.60 -10.89
N HIS A 140 -12.49 -16.56 -9.95
CA HIS A 140 -12.69 -16.29 -8.53
C HIS A 140 -11.38 -16.19 -7.75
N THR A 141 -10.34 -16.93 -8.15
CA THR A 141 -9.03 -16.89 -7.50
C THR A 141 -8.12 -15.97 -8.26
N VAL A 142 -7.48 -15.05 -7.55
CA VAL A 142 -6.58 -14.06 -8.10
C VAL A 142 -5.16 -14.39 -7.70
N ASP A 143 -4.31 -14.71 -8.67
CA ASP A 143 -2.89 -14.97 -8.46
C ASP A 143 -2.04 -13.74 -8.75
N HIS A 144 -2.36 -13.03 -9.84
CA HIS A 144 -1.63 -11.86 -10.30
C HIS A 144 -2.57 -10.70 -10.60
N LEU A 145 -2.21 -9.51 -10.13
CA LEU A 145 -2.87 -8.25 -10.46
C LEU A 145 -1.85 -7.22 -10.91
N PRO A 146 -2.21 -6.33 -11.85
CA PRO A 146 -1.30 -5.27 -12.28
C PRO A 146 -0.91 -4.39 -11.10
N LEU A 147 0.38 -4.03 -10.99
CA LEU A 147 0.85 -3.10 -9.96
C LEU A 147 0.05 -1.79 -9.97
N PRO A 148 -0.06 -1.08 -8.83
CA PRO A 148 -0.63 0.25 -8.76
C PRO A 148 -0.12 1.20 -9.85
N SER A 149 1.17 1.15 -10.17
CA SER A 149 1.79 1.96 -11.23
C SER A 149 1.37 1.57 -12.65
N LEU A 150 0.93 0.33 -12.89
CA LEU A 150 0.33 -0.09 -14.15
C LEU A 150 -1.15 0.32 -14.23
N GLN A 151 -1.88 0.19 -13.11
CA GLN A 151 -3.28 0.60 -13.03
C GLN A 151 -3.45 2.12 -13.20
N LEU A 152 -2.52 2.89 -12.62
CA LEU A 152 -2.52 4.36 -12.63
C LEU A 152 -1.10 4.89 -12.85
N PRO A 153 -0.61 4.99 -14.10
CA PRO A 153 0.76 5.43 -14.39
C PRO A 153 1.12 6.83 -13.88
N SER A 154 0.13 7.69 -13.66
CA SER A 154 0.35 9.02 -13.09
C SER A 154 0.85 9.01 -11.64
N LEU A 155 0.77 7.88 -10.93
CA LEU A 155 1.35 7.72 -9.60
C LEU A 155 2.87 7.95 -9.55
N LEU A 156 3.55 7.66 -10.66
CA LEU A 156 4.99 7.82 -10.80
C LEU A 156 5.40 9.16 -11.42
N GLN A 157 4.43 10.05 -11.70
CA GLN A 157 4.69 11.38 -12.25
C GLN A 157 4.67 12.41 -11.14
N GLU A 158 5.69 13.26 -11.10
CA GLU A 158 5.69 14.39 -10.18
C GLU A 158 4.48 15.30 -10.51
N SER A 159 3.77 15.69 -9.46
CA SER A 159 2.65 16.62 -9.62
C SER A 159 3.19 17.94 -10.14
N THR A 160 2.86 18.27 -11.40
CA THR A 160 3.11 19.58 -11.98
C THR A 160 2.07 20.58 -11.46
N LYS A 161 1.92 20.70 -10.16
CA LYS A 161 1.23 21.89 -9.62
C LYS A 161 2.10 23.09 -10.00
N PRO A 162 1.60 24.07 -10.75
CA PRO A 162 2.38 25.28 -10.97
C PRO A 162 2.67 25.86 -9.57
N VAL A 163 3.94 26.16 -9.30
CA VAL A 163 4.33 26.98 -8.17
C VAL A 163 3.75 28.38 -8.41
N THR A 164 2.48 28.54 -8.11
CA THR A 164 1.81 29.84 -8.17
C THR A 164 2.12 30.56 -6.88
N ARG A 165 3.05 31.48 -7.01
CA ARG A 165 3.44 32.52 -6.05
C ARG A 165 4.22 32.06 -4.82
N GLU A 166 5.30 32.81 -4.60
CA GLU A 166 5.94 33.04 -3.31
C GLU A 166 4.89 33.49 -2.28
N LEU A 167 4.12 32.54 -1.75
CA LEU A 167 3.39 32.74 -0.50
C LEU A 167 4.43 32.62 0.60
N ASP A 168 4.44 33.60 1.49
CA ASP A 168 5.27 33.62 2.69
C ASP A 168 5.12 32.26 3.41
N CYS A 169 6.22 31.64 3.84
CA CYS A 169 6.23 30.28 4.40
C CYS A 169 5.25 30.08 5.57
N ALA A 170 4.76 31.15 6.17
CA ALA A 170 3.75 31.12 7.21
C ALA A 170 2.32 30.93 6.68
N GLU A 171 1.99 31.44 5.48
CA GLU A 171 0.66 31.28 4.86
C GLU A 171 0.51 29.96 4.12
N ALA A 172 1.59 29.37 3.60
CA ALA A 172 1.58 28.05 2.97
C ALA A 172 1.31 26.90 3.97
N VAL A 173 1.47 27.14 5.27
CA VAL A 173 1.17 26.18 6.35
C VAL A 173 -0.31 26.13 6.71
N GLU A 174 -1.11 27.12 6.31
CA GLU A 174 -2.55 27.20 6.64
C GLU A 174 -3.47 26.54 5.60
N GLU A 175 -3.02 26.27 4.39
CA GLU A 175 -3.80 25.42 3.46
C GLU A 175 -3.70 23.97 3.90
N GLU A 176 -4.70 23.50 4.63
CA GLU A 176 -4.89 22.10 4.99
C GLU A 176 -4.99 21.28 3.71
N GLU A 177 -3.88 20.65 3.32
CA GLU A 177 -3.83 19.79 2.13
C GLU A 177 -4.67 18.49 2.27
N GLN A 178 -5.21 18.24 3.45
CA GLN A 178 -6.01 17.05 3.76
C GLN A 178 -7.10 17.35 4.79
N SER A 179 -8.32 16.87 4.52
CA SER A 179 -9.40 16.95 5.51
C SER A 179 -9.12 16.06 6.73
N PRO A 180 -9.67 16.36 7.91
CA PRO A 180 -9.45 15.57 9.12
C PRO A 180 -9.89 14.10 9.00
N THR A 181 -10.83 13.81 8.10
CA THR A 181 -11.47 12.50 7.98
C THR A 181 -10.90 11.64 6.85
N ILE A 182 -10.28 12.23 5.82
CA ILE A 182 -9.79 11.49 4.66
C ILE A 182 -8.74 10.43 5.05
N ASN A 183 -7.79 10.79 5.90
CA ASN A 183 -6.75 9.87 6.34
C ASN A 183 -7.31 8.66 7.08
N GLN A 184 -8.39 8.85 7.86
CA GLN A 184 -9.03 7.77 8.59
C GLN A 184 -9.81 6.84 7.66
N MET A 185 -10.50 7.40 6.65
CA MET A 185 -11.17 6.61 5.61
C MET A 185 -10.16 5.82 4.80
N MET A 186 -9.04 6.42 4.38
CA MET A 186 -7.97 5.73 3.66
C MET A 186 -7.38 4.59 4.48
N ALA A 187 -7.11 4.81 5.76
CA ALA A 187 -6.63 3.77 6.66
C ALA A 187 -7.63 2.60 6.78
N THR A 188 -8.93 2.88 6.81
CA THR A 188 -9.98 1.85 6.84
C THR A 188 -9.99 1.04 5.54
N LEU A 189 -9.89 1.69 4.38
CA LEU A 189 -9.82 1.00 3.09
C LEU A 189 -8.56 0.12 2.98
N VAL A 190 -7.40 0.62 3.40
CA VAL A 190 -6.16 -0.18 3.47
C VAL A 190 -6.36 -1.44 4.31
N LEU A 191 -6.99 -1.33 5.47
CA LEU A 191 -7.28 -2.48 6.33
C LEU A 191 -8.23 -3.47 5.68
N GLU A 192 -9.24 -3.01 4.95
CA GLU A 192 -10.17 -3.89 4.23
C GLU A 192 -9.46 -4.64 3.09
N PHE A 193 -8.59 -3.99 2.32
CA PHE A 193 -7.75 -4.68 1.33
C PHE A 193 -6.85 -5.73 1.97
N MET A 194 -6.18 -5.38 3.06
CA MET A 194 -5.34 -6.30 3.81
C MET A 194 -6.13 -7.50 4.34
N TYR A 195 -7.30 -7.26 4.91
CA TYR A 195 -8.17 -8.32 5.41
C TYR A 195 -8.57 -9.29 4.29
N ARG A 196 -9.04 -8.75 3.15
CA ARG A 196 -9.46 -9.57 2.00
C ARG A 196 -8.31 -10.35 1.39
N LEU A 197 -7.14 -9.72 1.24
CA LEU A 197 -5.94 -10.37 0.71
C LEU A 197 -5.51 -11.54 1.60
N LEU A 198 -5.42 -11.32 2.91
CA LEU A 198 -5.04 -12.35 3.88
C LEU A 198 -6.07 -13.49 4.01
N LYS A 199 -7.34 -13.21 3.73
CA LYS A 199 -8.41 -14.21 3.75
C LYS A 199 -8.61 -14.92 2.41
N GLY A 200 -7.95 -14.50 1.34
CA GLY A 200 -8.18 -15.01 -0.01
C GLY A 200 -9.57 -14.67 -0.55
N THR A 201 -10.15 -13.56 -0.12
CA THR A 201 -11.48 -13.08 -0.53
C THR A 201 -11.41 -11.77 -1.29
N LEU A 202 -10.28 -11.50 -1.93
CA LEU A 202 -10.04 -10.29 -2.69
C LEU A 202 -10.91 -10.27 -3.96
N THR A 203 -11.75 -9.25 -4.08
CA THR A 203 -12.63 -9.03 -5.24
C THR A 203 -12.42 -7.68 -5.91
N TRP A 204 -11.55 -6.85 -5.36
CA TRP A 204 -11.20 -5.53 -5.89
C TRP A 204 -9.69 -5.42 -6.01
N MET A 205 -9.21 -4.73 -7.04
CA MET A 205 -7.82 -4.34 -7.18
C MET A 205 -7.61 -2.83 -6.97
N GLY A 206 -8.70 -2.06 -6.92
CA GLY A 206 -8.67 -0.63 -6.68
C GLY A 206 -9.94 -0.11 -6.04
N THR A 207 -9.82 1.01 -5.33
CA THR A 207 -10.95 1.76 -4.76
C THR A 207 -10.62 3.25 -4.83
N TYR A 208 -11.61 4.03 -5.26
CA TYR A 208 -11.57 5.49 -5.28
C TYR A 208 -12.65 6.03 -4.37
N ILE A 209 -12.29 7.02 -3.56
CA ILE A 209 -13.21 7.71 -2.65
C ILE A 209 -13.21 9.20 -2.95
N ASP A 210 -14.39 9.79 -2.88
CA ASP A 210 -14.64 11.23 -2.93
C ASP A 210 -15.61 11.57 -1.79
N LEU A 211 -15.09 12.21 -0.75
CA LEU A 211 -15.88 12.58 0.44
C LEU A 211 -16.80 13.78 0.17
N GLU A 212 -16.44 14.63 -0.77
CA GLU A 212 -17.28 15.78 -1.14
C GLU A 212 -18.54 15.29 -1.89
N ALA A 213 -18.37 14.38 -2.83
CA ALA A 213 -19.48 13.75 -3.54
C ALA A 213 -20.18 12.65 -2.73
N GLY A 214 -19.61 12.20 -1.59
CA GLY A 214 -20.09 11.05 -0.83
C GLY A 214 -20.01 9.73 -1.62
N ALA A 215 -19.04 9.62 -2.53
CA ALA A 215 -18.92 8.50 -3.46
C ALA A 215 -17.78 7.56 -3.08
N LEU A 216 -18.02 6.26 -3.22
CA LEU A 216 -17.03 5.19 -3.15
C LEU A 216 -17.22 4.29 -4.38
N SER A 217 -16.18 4.13 -5.17
CA SER A 217 -16.18 3.24 -6.34
C SER A 217 -15.05 2.23 -6.26
N THR A 218 -15.29 1.02 -6.73
CA THR A 218 -14.32 -0.07 -6.73
C THR A 218 -13.96 -0.48 -8.16
N VAL A 219 -12.73 -0.92 -8.34
CA VAL A 219 -12.25 -1.55 -9.57
C VAL A 219 -12.23 -3.06 -9.32
N PRO A 220 -13.10 -3.84 -9.97
CA PRO A 220 -13.16 -5.28 -9.75
C PRO A 220 -11.85 -5.99 -10.14
N ALA A 221 -11.43 -6.96 -9.32
CA ALA A 221 -10.33 -7.87 -9.63
C ALA A 221 -10.87 -9.07 -10.43
N GLU A 222 -11.23 -8.81 -11.69
CA GLU A 222 -11.89 -9.76 -12.60
C GLU A 222 -11.18 -9.82 -13.95
N PRO A 223 -11.15 -10.97 -14.63
CA PRO A 223 -10.51 -11.11 -15.94
C PRO A 223 -11.00 -10.09 -16.97
N GLU A 224 -12.31 -9.81 -16.99
CA GLU A 224 -12.95 -8.87 -17.92
C GLU A 224 -12.48 -7.43 -17.69
N THR A 225 -12.28 -7.05 -16.44
CA THR A 225 -11.79 -5.70 -16.08
C THR A 225 -10.33 -5.54 -16.46
N VAL A 226 -9.48 -6.52 -16.13
CA VAL A 226 -8.04 -6.51 -16.48
C VAL A 226 -7.86 -6.57 -18.01
N ALA A 227 -8.62 -7.42 -18.70
CA ALA A 227 -8.60 -7.52 -20.16
C ALA A 227 -8.90 -6.17 -20.83
N ARG A 228 -9.91 -5.46 -20.33
CA ARG A 228 -10.30 -4.13 -20.84
C ARG A 228 -9.24 -3.07 -20.57
N MET A 229 -8.60 -3.09 -19.41
CA MET A 229 -7.57 -2.12 -19.05
C MET A 229 -6.34 -2.21 -19.97
N PHE A 230 -5.94 -3.41 -20.35
CA PHE A 230 -4.69 -3.65 -21.06
C PHE A 230 -4.86 -4.13 -22.50
N GLY A 231 -6.09 -4.20 -23.01
CA GLY A 231 -6.35 -4.67 -24.38
C GLY A 231 -6.08 -6.17 -24.57
N LEU A 232 -6.17 -6.97 -23.51
CA LEU A 232 -5.92 -8.41 -23.52
C LEU A 232 -7.20 -9.21 -23.84
N LYS A 233 -7.01 -10.47 -24.22
CA LYS A 233 -8.14 -11.41 -24.33
C LYS A 233 -8.41 -12.02 -22.95
N VAL A 234 -9.66 -12.11 -22.57
CA VAL A 234 -10.08 -12.73 -21.29
C VAL A 234 -9.55 -14.17 -21.16
N ALA A 235 -9.53 -14.91 -22.28
CA ALA A 235 -9.02 -16.28 -22.28
C ALA A 235 -7.52 -16.40 -21.94
N THR A 236 -6.71 -15.36 -22.21
CA THR A 236 -5.30 -15.34 -21.83
C THR A 236 -5.09 -15.15 -20.34
N LEU A 237 -6.03 -14.49 -19.66
CA LEU A 237 -5.98 -14.21 -18.23
C LEU A 237 -6.48 -15.36 -17.37
N LYS A 238 -7.15 -16.36 -17.96
CA LYS A 238 -7.68 -17.53 -17.24
C LYS A 238 -6.74 -18.71 -17.36
N ALA A 239 -6.43 -19.33 -16.23
CA ALA A 239 -5.64 -20.57 -16.21
C ALA A 239 -6.39 -21.67 -16.96
N THR A 240 -5.66 -22.47 -17.78
CA THR A 240 -6.19 -23.67 -18.39
C THR A 240 -6.18 -24.82 -17.41
N LEU A 241 -7.15 -25.76 -17.46
CA LEU A 241 -7.33 -26.94 -16.57
C LEU A 241 -6.04 -27.75 -16.26
N ALA A 242 -4.97 -27.57 -17.02
CA ALA A 242 -3.73 -28.31 -16.85
C ALA A 242 -2.76 -27.70 -15.81
N CYS A 243 -2.99 -26.50 -15.29
CA CYS A 243 -2.00 -25.73 -14.52
C CYS A 243 -2.49 -25.17 -13.18
N SER A 244 -3.56 -25.72 -12.60
CA SER A 244 -4.02 -25.30 -11.26
C SER A 244 -3.01 -25.70 -10.17
N ARG A 245 -1.87 -25.01 -10.11
CA ARG A 245 -0.97 -25.01 -8.95
C ARG A 245 -1.51 -24.02 -7.94
N GLY A 246 -2.35 -24.51 -7.02
CA GLY A 246 -2.85 -23.73 -5.92
C GLY A 246 -1.72 -23.03 -5.17
N ILE A 247 -1.87 -21.73 -4.93
CA ILE A 247 -1.04 -20.98 -3.99
C ILE A 247 -1.32 -21.54 -2.60
N TYR A 248 -0.44 -22.43 -2.15
CA TYR A 248 -0.36 -22.79 -0.75
C TYR A 248 0.33 -21.66 0.01
N MET A 249 -0.41 -20.68 0.50
CA MET A 249 0.03 -19.98 1.70
C MET A 249 0.04 -21.04 2.81
N GLY A 250 1.26 -21.42 3.21
CA GLY A 250 1.50 -22.56 4.07
C GLY A 250 0.65 -22.56 5.34
N ARG A 251 -0.33 -23.44 5.40
CA ARG A 251 -0.82 -23.95 6.68
C ARG A 251 0.28 -24.87 7.22
N ARG A 252 1.19 -24.34 8.03
CA ARG A 252 1.90 -25.17 9.00
C ARG A 252 1.00 -25.31 10.22
N ARG A 253 0.72 -26.56 10.55
CA ARG A 253 0.02 -26.98 11.78
C ARG A 253 0.85 -26.63 13.00
#